data_8c25fccebfbf433e326f95ad02932659
#
_entry.id   8c25fccebfbf433e326f95ad02932659
#
_cell.length_a   1.000
_cell.length_b   1.000
_cell.length_c   1.000
_cell.angle_alpha   90.00
_cell.angle_beta   90.00
_cell.angle_gamma   90.00
#
_symmetry.space_group_name_H-M   'P 1'
#
loop_
_entity.id
_entity.type
_entity.pdbx_description
1 polymer ?
#
loop_
_entity_poly.entity_id
_entity_poly.type
_entity_poly.pdbx_seq_one_letter_code
_entity_poly.pdbx_strand_id
1 'polypeptide(L)'
;MSSPAVHLAFAVGAADTAVALGSGDVPVLATPRLIAWLEAATVDACPPLGSDETSVGTRVDVEHLAASPMGASVDVTAELIHRDGRLLRFQVMAHHDAGGDPVLIARGEITRVVVRREPFLARLGGDLIVREALPAELRAVGDMRVDAYVTGYGMAPREGGYADVLRDAPGHAHDATVLVALRQGDLVGTETVIEAGQVLGEVAAPGEVEFRFMAVAPHAWRQGIAKALLDAVIARAGNRPVMCCVIDGNDPATALYLSAGFERVSERDREPAPGIVLRALRRRSDL
;
A
#
# COMPACT_ATOMS: atom_id res chain seq x y z
N MET A 1 15.33 26.35 18.35
CA MET A 1 15.14 25.98 19.77
C MET A 1 15.20 24.44 19.81
N SER A 2 16.19 23.85 20.52
CA SER A 2 16.22 22.41 20.76
C SER A 2 14.97 22.00 21.53
N SER A 3 14.29 20.95 21.09
CA SER A 3 13.27 20.31 21.94
C SER A 3 13.98 19.67 23.15
N PRO A 4 13.38 19.67 24.33
CA PRO A 4 13.97 18.99 25.47
C PRO A 4 14.15 17.51 25.17
N ALA A 5 15.26 16.93 25.65
CA ALA A 5 15.49 15.49 25.55
C ALA A 5 14.40 14.73 26.32
N VAL A 6 13.91 13.65 25.74
CA VAL A 6 13.00 12.71 26.39
C VAL A 6 13.83 11.65 27.11
N HIS A 7 13.40 11.25 28.30
CA HIS A 7 14.01 10.22 29.12
C HIS A 7 13.00 9.11 29.40
N LEU A 8 13.40 7.86 29.13
CA LEU A 8 12.63 6.66 29.46
C LEU A 8 13.52 5.70 30.26
N ALA A 9 12.96 5.03 31.28
CA ALA A 9 13.65 4.03 32.06
C ALA A 9 13.05 2.63 31.85
N PHE A 10 13.92 1.64 31.67
CA PHE A 10 13.56 0.24 31.47
C PHE A 10 14.37 -0.66 32.43
N ALA A 11 13.80 -1.79 32.81
CA ALA A 11 14.53 -2.84 33.52
C ALA A 11 14.78 -4.03 32.61
N VAL A 12 16.00 -4.56 32.61
CA VAL A 12 16.36 -5.73 31.81
C VAL A 12 15.72 -6.98 32.40
N GLY A 13 14.65 -7.49 31.78
CA GLY A 13 14.01 -8.75 32.17
C GLY A 13 14.51 -9.96 31.38
N ALA A 14 14.07 -11.16 31.78
CA ALA A 14 14.45 -12.40 31.09
C ALA A 14 14.08 -12.41 29.59
N ALA A 15 12.95 -11.79 29.21
CA ALA A 15 12.50 -11.68 27.83
C ALA A 15 13.31 -10.69 26.97
N ASP A 16 14.17 -9.89 27.59
CA ASP A 16 14.95 -8.85 26.91
C ASP A 16 16.38 -9.31 26.60
N THR A 17 16.72 -10.54 26.96
CA THR A 17 18.07 -11.08 26.78
C THR A 17 18.36 -11.53 25.38
N ALA A 18 19.65 -11.53 24.99
CA ALA A 18 20.10 -12.01 23.69
C ALA A 18 19.68 -13.47 23.44
N VAL A 19 19.72 -14.31 24.47
CA VAL A 19 19.23 -15.71 24.41
C VAL A 19 17.74 -15.76 24.09
N ALA A 20 16.92 -14.97 24.80
CA ALA A 20 15.45 -15.00 24.60
C ALA A 20 15.01 -14.48 23.24
N LEU A 21 15.75 -13.53 22.66
CA LEU A 21 15.46 -12.95 21.35
C LEU A 21 16.21 -13.65 20.20
N GLY A 22 17.00 -14.68 20.47
CA GLY A 22 17.77 -15.40 19.46
C GLY A 22 18.86 -14.56 18.77
N SER A 23 19.30 -13.48 19.42
CA SER A 23 20.34 -12.56 18.90
C SER A 23 21.73 -12.80 19.47
N GLY A 24 21.88 -13.83 20.28
CA GLY A 24 23.16 -14.26 20.92
C GLY A 24 22.91 -15.37 21.93
N ASP A 25 23.98 -15.86 22.53
CA ASP A 25 24.00 -17.01 23.44
C ASP A 25 24.26 -16.64 24.90
N VAL A 26 24.30 -15.33 25.22
CA VAL A 26 24.55 -14.83 26.58
C VAL A 26 23.32 -14.12 27.19
N PRO A 27 23.06 -14.24 28.52
CA PRO A 27 21.88 -13.68 29.16
C PRO A 27 22.06 -12.20 29.54
N VAL A 28 22.38 -11.38 28.56
CA VAL A 28 22.52 -9.91 28.70
C VAL A 28 21.50 -9.22 27.80
N LEU A 29 21.28 -7.92 28.00
CA LEU A 29 20.38 -7.12 27.16
C LEU A 29 20.70 -7.31 25.67
N ALA A 30 19.70 -7.72 24.92
CA ALA A 30 19.81 -7.94 23.48
C ALA A 30 19.91 -6.62 22.72
N THR A 31 20.78 -6.53 21.72
CA THR A 31 20.86 -5.35 20.83
C THR A 31 19.52 -5.00 20.18
N PRO A 32 18.71 -5.95 19.63
CA PRO A 32 17.39 -5.62 19.10
C PRO A 32 16.44 -5.01 20.13
N ARG A 33 16.50 -5.45 21.40
CA ARG A 33 15.69 -4.89 22.47
C ARG A 33 16.12 -3.46 22.82
N LEU A 34 17.43 -3.23 22.93
CA LEU A 34 17.98 -1.91 23.16
C LEU A 34 17.58 -0.93 22.06
N ILE A 35 17.66 -1.34 20.79
CA ILE A 35 17.19 -0.55 19.66
C ILE A 35 15.70 -0.24 19.81
N ALA A 36 14.85 -1.19 20.17
CA ALA A 36 13.42 -0.96 20.38
C ALA A 36 13.14 0.09 21.47
N TRP A 37 13.90 0.09 22.56
CA TRP A 37 13.80 1.09 23.61
C TRP A 37 14.26 2.49 23.16
N LEU A 38 15.34 2.55 22.38
CA LEU A 38 15.81 3.80 21.75
C LEU A 38 14.77 4.34 20.77
N GLU A 39 14.15 3.49 19.95
CA GLU A 39 13.05 3.89 19.05
C GLU A 39 11.84 4.40 19.83
N ALA A 40 11.45 3.76 20.94
CA ALA A 40 10.36 4.22 21.80
C ALA A 40 10.60 5.65 22.30
N ALA A 41 11.83 5.94 22.79
CA ALA A 41 12.19 7.29 23.19
C ALA A 41 12.10 8.31 22.05
N THR A 42 12.43 7.91 20.80
CA THR A 42 12.26 8.81 19.64
C THR A 42 10.79 9.04 19.26
N VAL A 43 9.89 8.09 19.57
CA VAL A 43 8.43 8.31 19.40
C VAL A 43 7.95 9.40 20.34
N ASP A 44 8.34 9.32 21.61
CA ASP A 44 7.94 10.30 22.63
C ASP A 44 8.60 11.67 22.40
N ALA A 45 9.82 11.70 21.83
CA ALA A 45 10.52 12.92 21.45
C ALA A 45 10.02 13.56 20.14
N CYS A 46 9.07 12.92 19.43
CA CYS A 46 8.48 13.52 18.23
C CYS A 46 7.74 14.81 18.58
N PRO A 47 7.88 15.87 17.74
CA PRO A 47 7.05 17.05 17.91
C PRO A 47 5.57 16.69 17.72
N PRO A 48 4.63 17.51 18.21
CA PRO A 48 3.21 17.29 17.98
C PRO A 48 2.92 17.03 16.49
N LEU A 49 2.25 15.92 16.20
CA LEU A 49 1.82 15.50 14.88
C LEU A 49 0.32 15.77 14.70
N GLY A 50 -0.12 15.86 13.45
CA GLY A 50 -1.55 15.92 13.12
C GLY A 50 -2.29 14.68 13.60
N SER A 51 -3.59 14.78 13.82
CA SER A 51 -4.42 13.66 14.33
C SER A 51 -4.43 12.43 13.41
N ASP A 52 -4.18 12.63 12.10
CA ASP A 52 -4.08 11.59 11.08
C ASP A 52 -2.62 11.19 10.76
N GLU A 53 -1.64 11.76 11.46
CA GLU A 53 -0.22 11.51 11.25
C GLU A 53 0.37 10.54 12.28
N THR A 54 1.45 9.89 11.87
CA THR A 54 2.35 9.11 12.72
C THR A 54 3.77 9.22 12.19
N SER A 55 4.75 8.73 12.94
CA SER A 55 6.11 8.62 12.45
C SER A 55 6.57 7.17 12.39
N VAL A 56 7.36 6.83 11.36
CA VAL A 56 7.96 5.50 11.17
C VAL A 56 9.48 5.60 11.14
N GLY A 57 10.18 4.66 11.79
CA GLY A 57 11.63 4.55 11.71
C GLY A 57 12.06 4.17 10.28
N THR A 58 13.10 4.82 9.76
CA THR A 58 13.62 4.57 8.40
C THR A 58 15.10 4.29 8.37
N ARG A 59 15.84 4.69 9.42
CA ARG A 59 17.26 4.40 9.59
C ARG A 59 17.59 4.34 11.08
N VAL A 60 18.39 3.35 11.45
CA VAL A 60 18.98 3.19 12.78
C VAL A 60 20.49 3.05 12.58
N ASP A 61 21.25 3.92 13.25
CA ASP A 61 22.70 3.94 13.25
C ASP A 61 23.16 4.06 14.70
N VAL A 62 23.32 2.92 15.39
CA VAL A 62 23.52 2.83 16.83
C VAL A 62 24.67 1.88 17.14
N GLU A 63 25.60 2.32 17.98
CA GLU A 63 26.65 1.51 18.57
C GLU A 63 26.18 0.96 19.93
N HIS A 64 26.23 -0.36 20.14
CA HIS A 64 26.03 -1.02 21.41
C HIS A 64 27.41 -1.25 22.06
N LEU A 65 27.76 -0.46 23.07
CA LEU A 65 29.11 -0.29 23.56
C LEU A 65 29.43 -1.18 24.75
N ALA A 66 28.43 -1.50 25.59
CA ALA A 66 28.61 -2.30 26.79
C ALA A 66 27.41 -3.18 27.09
N ALA A 67 27.65 -4.36 27.65
CA ALA A 67 26.60 -5.31 28.02
C ALA A 67 25.89 -4.87 29.32
N SER A 68 24.57 -5.05 29.36
CA SER A 68 23.77 -4.84 30.58
C SER A 68 23.23 -6.18 31.09
N PRO A 69 23.48 -6.55 32.34
CA PRO A 69 22.97 -7.80 32.90
C PRO A 69 21.48 -7.75 33.19
N MET A 70 20.85 -8.91 33.38
CA MET A 70 19.48 -8.99 33.89
C MET A 70 19.35 -8.23 35.22
N GLY A 71 18.24 -7.51 35.40
CA GLY A 71 17.94 -6.67 36.54
C GLY A 71 18.54 -5.27 36.47
N ALA A 72 19.42 -4.97 35.52
CA ALA A 72 19.93 -3.61 35.36
C ALA A 72 18.82 -2.64 34.97
N SER A 73 18.85 -1.44 35.56
CA SER A 73 18.05 -0.31 35.11
C SER A 73 18.78 0.39 33.96
N VAL A 74 18.04 0.61 32.84
CA VAL A 74 18.58 1.27 31.65
C VAL A 74 17.80 2.56 31.39
N ASP A 75 18.51 3.68 31.45
CA ASP A 75 17.99 5.00 31.12
C ASP A 75 18.31 5.30 29.65
N VAL A 76 17.26 5.58 28.90
CA VAL A 76 17.32 5.88 27.47
C VAL A 76 16.95 7.33 27.24
N THR A 77 17.73 8.03 26.41
CA THR A 77 17.47 9.42 26.04
C THR A 77 17.32 9.56 24.52
N ALA A 78 16.41 10.44 24.08
CA ALA A 78 16.30 10.85 22.70
C ALA A 78 16.11 12.37 22.60
N GLU A 79 16.85 13.01 21.72
CA GLU A 79 16.79 14.43 21.42
C GLU A 79 16.61 14.65 19.93
N LEU A 80 15.61 15.47 19.53
CA LEU A 80 15.43 15.87 18.14
C LEU A 80 16.51 16.86 17.74
N ILE A 81 17.47 16.43 16.92
CA ILE A 81 18.61 17.25 16.49
C ILE A 81 18.40 17.91 15.12
N HIS A 82 17.47 17.39 14.30
CA HIS A 82 17.20 17.96 12.98
C HIS A 82 15.78 17.64 12.51
N ARG A 83 15.14 18.62 11.87
CA ARG A 83 13.85 18.48 11.19
C ARG A 83 13.92 19.11 9.81
N ASP A 84 13.59 18.32 8.79
CA ASP A 84 13.41 18.82 7.41
C ASP A 84 12.08 18.28 6.86
N GLY A 85 11.08 19.15 6.83
CA GLY A 85 9.71 18.79 6.48
C GLY A 85 9.19 17.62 7.31
N ARG A 86 9.06 16.44 6.69
CA ARG A 86 8.59 15.20 7.32
C ARG A 86 9.71 14.35 7.91
N LEU A 87 10.97 14.65 7.61
CA LEU A 87 12.12 13.90 8.11
C LEU A 87 12.52 14.44 9.48
N LEU A 88 12.66 13.55 10.43
CA LEU A 88 13.06 13.82 11.82
C LEU A 88 14.30 12.98 12.13
N ARG A 89 15.36 13.61 12.62
CA ARG A 89 16.59 12.93 13.05
C ARG A 89 16.79 13.16 14.54
N PHE A 90 17.02 12.08 15.26
CA PHE A 90 17.19 12.07 16.70
C PHE A 90 18.57 11.57 17.06
N GLN A 91 19.24 12.25 18.00
CA GLN A 91 20.36 11.69 18.73
C GLN A 91 19.81 10.83 19.87
N VAL A 92 20.37 9.64 20.07
CA VAL A 92 19.95 8.69 21.09
C VAL A 92 21.13 8.20 21.91
N MET A 93 20.90 8.00 23.21
CA MET A 93 21.88 7.42 24.14
C MET A 93 21.16 6.51 25.13
N ALA A 94 21.89 5.52 25.65
CA ALA A 94 21.42 4.71 26.75
C ALA A 94 22.55 4.49 27.76
N HIS A 95 22.18 4.53 29.03
CA HIS A 95 23.09 4.25 30.16
C HIS A 95 22.44 3.19 31.04
N HIS A 96 23.25 2.35 31.68
CA HIS A 96 22.78 1.52 32.77
C HIS A 96 23.41 1.93 34.11
N ASP A 97 22.63 1.78 35.19
CA ASP A 97 23.15 1.91 36.55
C ASP A 97 23.85 0.60 36.93
N ALA A 98 25.15 0.71 37.27
CA ALA A 98 25.98 -0.40 37.70
C ALA A 98 26.29 -0.33 39.24
N GLY A 99 25.51 0.46 40.00
CA GLY A 99 25.75 0.70 41.42
C GLY A 99 26.85 1.72 41.68
N GLY A 100 27.16 2.59 40.71
CA GLY A 100 28.14 3.66 40.76
C GLY A 100 27.80 4.72 39.71
N ASP A 101 28.81 5.22 39.00
CA ASP A 101 28.56 6.14 37.87
C ASP A 101 27.83 5.42 36.73
N PRO A 102 26.85 6.09 36.05
CA PRO A 102 26.14 5.51 34.95
C PRO A 102 27.09 5.12 33.80
N VAL A 103 26.97 3.89 33.31
CA VAL A 103 27.78 3.37 32.21
C VAL A 103 27.06 3.62 30.90
N LEU A 104 27.69 4.30 29.94
CA LEU A 104 27.18 4.47 28.58
C LEU A 104 27.19 3.11 27.87
N ILE A 105 26.01 2.61 27.53
CA ILE A 105 25.83 1.31 26.86
C ILE A 105 25.46 1.43 25.37
N ALA A 106 24.89 2.58 24.94
CA ALA A 106 24.65 2.83 23.54
C ALA A 106 24.61 4.33 23.22
N ARG A 107 24.95 4.63 21.97
CA ARG A 107 24.78 5.96 21.37
C ARG A 107 24.57 5.84 19.87
N GLY A 108 23.94 6.85 19.27
CA GLY A 108 23.76 6.88 17.84
C GLY A 108 22.71 7.85 17.37
N GLU A 109 22.26 7.63 16.13
CA GLU A 109 21.21 8.41 15.52
C GLU A 109 20.08 7.50 14.99
N ILE A 110 18.84 7.96 15.14
CA ILE A 110 17.66 7.34 14.55
C ILE A 110 16.93 8.37 13.69
N THR A 111 16.61 7.98 12.46
CA THR A 111 15.83 8.82 11.56
C THR A 111 14.41 8.26 11.46
N ARG A 112 13.43 9.15 11.60
CA ARG A 112 12.02 8.85 11.42
C ARG A 112 11.41 9.73 10.32
N VAL A 113 10.34 9.25 9.70
CA VAL A 113 9.58 10.02 8.69
C VAL A 113 8.12 10.12 9.13
N VAL A 114 7.59 11.32 9.14
CA VAL A 114 6.17 11.57 9.39
C VAL A 114 5.36 11.11 8.19
N VAL A 115 4.35 10.28 8.42
CA VAL A 115 3.45 9.75 7.41
C VAL A 115 2.00 9.91 7.85
N ARG A 116 1.09 10.03 6.88
CA ARG A 116 -0.34 9.92 7.17
C ARG A 116 -0.67 8.45 7.42
N ARG A 117 -1.26 8.15 8.58
CA ARG A 117 -1.46 6.79 9.09
C ARG A 117 -2.23 5.90 8.11
N GLU A 118 -3.43 6.31 7.73
CA GLU A 118 -4.27 5.48 6.87
C GLU A 118 -3.69 5.25 5.46
N PRO A 119 -3.24 6.29 4.70
CA PRO A 119 -2.60 6.06 3.42
C PRO A 119 -1.31 5.24 3.51
N PHE A 120 -0.59 5.34 4.62
CA PHE A 120 0.61 4.51 4.83
C PHE A 120 0.26 3.05 5.03
N LEU A 121 -0.69 2.74 5.92
CA LEU A 121 -1.16 1.36 6.18
C LEU A 121 -1.83 0.74 4.94
N ALA A 122 -2.58 1.53 4.17
CA ALA A 122 -3.18 1.08 2.93
C ALA A 122 -2.16 0.60 1.90
N ARG A 123 -0.94 1.18 1.88
CA ARG A 123 0.16 0.76 1.00
C ARG A 123 0.83 -0.55 1.44
N LEU A 124 0.72 -0.93 2.71
CA LEU A 124 1.32 -2.15 3.23
C LEU A 124 0.56 -3.41 2.83
N GLY A 125 -0.59 -3.25 2.12
CA GLY A 125 -1.30 -4.37 1.51
C GLY A 125 -1.87 -5.38 2.53
N GLY A 126 -2.09 -4.98 3.77
CA GLY A 126 -2.80 -5.80 4.75
C GLY A 126 -4.21 -6.09 4.24
N ASP A 127 -4.50 -7.35 3.95
CA ASP A 127 -5.81 -7.93 3.63
C ASP A 127 -6.47 -7.53 2.29
N LEU A 128 -5.72 -7.01 1.30
CA LEU A 128 -6.24 -6.87 -0.05
C LEU A 128 -6.14 -8.21 -0.79
N ILE A 129 -7.29 -8.84 -1.04
CA ILE A 129 -7.41 -10.09 -1.79
C ILE A 129 -8.00 -9.79 -3.15
N VAL A 130 -7.32 -10.19 -4.23
CA VAL A 130 -7.87 -10.19 -5.59
C VAL A 130 -8.15 -11.63 -6.00
N ARG A 131 -9.40 -11.92 -6.36
CA ARG A 131 -9.85 -13.25 -6.79
C ARG A 131 -11.02 -13.15 -7.77
N GLU A 132 -11.43 -14.26 -8.34
CA GLU A 132 -12.67 -14.33 -9.09
C GLU A 132 -13.88 -14.07 -8.18
N ALA A 133 -14.87 -13.35 -8.74
CA ALA A 133 -16.11 -13.04 -8.04
C ALA A 133 -16.93 -14.32 -7.82
N LEU A 134 -17.52 -14.44 -6.64
CA LEU A 134 -18.53 -15.46 -6.39
C LEU A 134 -19.88 -15.02 -7.00
N PRO A 135 -20.75 -15.95 -7.43
CA PRO A 135 -22.04 -15.62 -8.02
C PRO A 135 -22.88 -14.66 -7.14
N ALA A 136 -22.84 -14.82 -5.82
CA ALA A 136 -23.55 -13.98 -4.87
C ALA A 136 -23.05 -12.52 -4.80
N GLU A 137 -21.81 -12.26 -5.25
CA GLU A 137 -21.18 -10.93 -5.21
C GLU A 137 -21.47 -10.10 -6.45
N LEU A 138 -21.85 -10.73 -7.57
CA LEU A 138 -21.95 -10.09 -8.89
C LEU A 138 -22.94 -8.90 -8.92
N ARG A 139 -24.02 -8.95 -8.15
CA ARG A 139 -24.95 -7.81 -8.04
C ARG A 139 -24.24 -6.61 -7.38
N ALA A 140 -23.56 -6.83 -6.26
CA ALA A 140 -22.81 -5.77 -5.57
C ALA A 140 -21.67 -5.21 -6.45
N VAL A 141 -21.05 -6.06 -7.26
CA VAL A 141 -20.06 -5.65 -8.28
C VAL A 141 -20.67 -4.67 -9.27
N GLY A 142 -21.84 -4.96 -9.81
CA GLY A 142 -22.53 -4.09 -10.75
C GLY A 142 -22.88 -2.72 -10.14
N ASP A 143 -23.43 -2.72 -8.93
CA ASP A 143 -23.79 -1.48 -8.21
C ASP A 143 -22.55 -0.64 -7.91
N MET A 144 -21.46 -1.25 -7.45
CA MET A 144 -20.18 -0.55 -7.21
C MET A 144 -19.61 0.05 -8.49
N ARG A 145 -19.68 -0.64 -9.64
CA ARG A 145 -19.25 -0.10 -10.94
C ARG A 145 -19.99 1.19 -11.26
N VAL A 146 -21.31 1.19 -11.13
CA VAL A 146 -22.13 2.38 -11.39
C VAL A 146 -21.73 3.53 -10.46
N ASP A 147 -21.60 3.28 -9.15
CA ASP A 147 -21.20 4.30 -8.18
C ASP A 147 -19.81 4.89 -8.50
N ALA A 148 -18.85 4.05 -8.87
CA ALA A 148 -17.50 4.49 -9.24
C ALA A 148 -17.50 5.34 -10.52
N TYR A 149 -18.28 4.94 -11.54
CA TYR A 149 -18.33 5.66 -12.81
C TYR A 149 -19.13 6.97 -12.69
N VAL A 150 -20.22 6.99 -11.95
CA VAL A 150 -20.97 8.23 -11.66
C VAL A 150 -20.10 9.22 -10.90
N THR A 151 -19.40 8.76 -9.86
CA THR A 151 -18.56 9.63 -9.04
C THR A 151 -17.30 10.08 -9.78
N GLY A 152 -16.67 9.21 -10.56
CA GLY A 152 -15.39 9.46 -11.22
C GLY A 152 -15.50 10.25 -12.52
N TYR A 153 -16.58 10.04 -13.30
CA TYR A 153 -16.72 10.63 -14.63
C TYR A 153 -17.90 11.61 -14.74
N GLY A 154 -18.62 11.85 -13.63
CA GLY A 154 -19.82 12.69 -13.70
C GLY A 154 -20.88 12.10 -14.64
N MET A 155 -20.84 10.78 -14.90
CA MET A 155 -21.81 10.12 -15.77
C MET A 155 -23.21 10.28 -15.20
N ALA A 156 -24.13 10.84 -16.00
CA ALA A 156 -25.56 10.81 -15.72
C ALA A 156 -26.13 9.47 -16.26
N PRO A 157 -27.32 9.09 -15.95
CA PRO A 157 -27.93 8.87 -14.65
C PRO A 157 -27.68 7.43 -14.15
N ARG A 158 -28.02 7.15 -12.90
CA ARG A 158 -27.90 5.81 -12.27
C ARG A 158 -28.80 4.74 -12.89
N GLU A 159 -29.68 5.10 -13.79
CA GLU A 159 -30.61 4.20 -14.48
C GLU A 159 -30.58 4.43 -15.99
N GLY A 160 -30.59 3.34 -16.77
CA GLY A 160 -30.61 3.34 -18.22
C GLY A 160 -29.21 3.41 -18.89
N GLY A 161 -29.17 3.08 -20.15
CA GLY A 161 -27.99 3.20 -21.01
C GLY A 161 -26.77 2.44 -20.53
N TYR A 162 -25.61 3.12 -20.44
CA TYR A 162 -24.36 2.47 -20.05
C TYR A 162 -24.35 2.01 -18.59
N ALA A 163 -25.16 2.61 -17.72
CA ALA A 163 -25.31 2.16 -16.35
C ALA A 163 -25.88 0.73 -16.25
N ASP A 164 -26.77 0.35 -17.16
CA ASP A 164 -27.31 -1.01 -17.20
C ASP A 164 -26.24 -2.02 -17.64
N VAL A 165 -25.37 -1.62 -18.58
CA VAL A 165 -24.20 -2.42 -18.95
C VAL A 165 -23.25 -2.62 -17.78
N LEU A 166 -22.98 -1.59 -16.98
CA LEU A 166 -22.13 -1.69 -15.79
C LEU A 166 -22.73 -2.59 -14.71
N ARG A 167 -24.08 -2.55 -14.55
CA ARG A 167 -24.78 -3.41 -13.57
C ARG A 167 -24.82 -4.86 -13.96
N ASP A 168 -24.74 -5.18 -15.25
CA ASP A 168 -24.84 -6.56 -15.74
C ASP A 168 -23.54 -7.36 -15.51
N ALA A 169 -22.96 -7.23 -14.33
CA ALA A 169 -21.85 -8.09 -13.93
C ALA A 169 -22.22 -9.60 -13.93
N PRO A 170 -23.47 -10.01 -13.61
CA PRO A 170 -23.91 -11.40 -13.79
C PRO A 170 -23.83 -11.88 -15.23
N GLY A 171 -24.29 -11.08 -16.19
CA GLY A 171 -24.20 -11.39 -17.63
C GLY A 171 -22.73 -11.45 -18.09
N HIS A 172 -21.92 -10.50 -17.64
CA HIS A 172 -20.47 -10.50 -17.95
C HIS A 172 -19.76 -11.76 -17.43
N ALA A 173 -20.13 -12.25 -16.23
CA ALA A 173 -19.53 -13.46 -15.66
C ALA A 173 -19.90 -14.76 -16.41
N HIS A 174 -20.85 -14.72 -17.34
CA HIS A 174 -21.20 -15.85 -18.19
C HIS A 174 -20.16 -16.05 -19.30
N ASP A 175 -19.63 -14.96 -19.84
CA ASP A 175 -18.76 -14.95 -21.02
C ASP A 175 -17.32 -14.56 -20.71
N ALA A 176 -17.04 -14.09 -19.49
CA ALA A 176 -15.73 -13.56 -19.11
C ALA A 176 -15.45 -13.81 -17.63
N THR A 177 -14.21 -13.55 -17.19
CA THR A 177 -13.84 -13.66 -15.76
C THR A 177 -13.99 -12.31 -15.08
N VAL A 178 -14.92 -12.22 -14.11
CA VAL A 178 -15.05 -11.04 -13.25
C VAL A 178 -14.15 -11.22 -12.03
N LEU A 179 -13.19 -10.32 -11.83
CA LEU A 179 -12.35 -10.23 -10.66
C LEU A 179 -12.93 -9.24 -9.65
N VAL A 180 -12.75 -9.54 -8.37
CA VAL A 180 -13.05 -8.65 -7.24
C VAL A 180 -11.80 -8.41 -6.41
N ALA A 181 -11.67 -7.19 -5.92
CA ALA A 181 -10.72 -6.83 -4.89
C ALA A 181 -11.48 -6.63 -3.58
N LEU A 182 -11.09 -7.39 -2.56
CA LEU A 182 -11.69 -7.33 -1.23
C LEU A 182 -10.65 -6.81 -0.24
N ARG A 183 -11.07 -5.92 0.66
CA ARG A 183 -10.27 -5.47 1.80
C ARG A 183 -11.06 -5.68 3.07
N GLN A 184 -10.52 -6.48 4.00
CA GLN A 184 -11.20 -6.88 5.23
C GLN A 184 -12.60 -7.48 4.99
N GLY A 185 -12.79 -8.13 3.83
CA GLY A 185 -14.07 -8.71 3.42
C GLY A 185 -14.98 -7.77 2.62
N ASP A 186 -14.72 -6.47 2.60
CA ASP A 186 -15.50 -5.48 1.85
C ASP A 186 -15.06 -5.41 0.39
N LEU A 187 -16.03 -5.34 -0.52
CA LEU A 187 -15.80 -5.15 -1.95
C LEU A 187 -15.32 -3.71 -2.22
N VAL A 188 -14.06 -3.59 -2.64
CA VAL A 188 -13.40 -2.29 -2.88
C VAL A 188 -12.96 -2.07 -4.33
N GLY A 189 -13.04 -3.09 -5.18
CA GLY A 189 -12.72 -2.96 -6.59
C GLY A 189 -13.13 -4.16 -7.42
N THR A 190 -13.19 -3.99 -8.72
CA THR A 190 -13.54 -5.04 -9.70
C THR A 190 -12.91 -4.77 -11.04
N GLU A 191 -12.81 -5.83 -11.84
CA GLU A 191 -12.39 -5.81 -13.22
C GLU A 191 -12.94 -7.02 -13.97
N THR A 192 -13.11 -6.92 -15.30
CA THR A 192 -13.51 -8.05 -16.14
C THR A 192 -12.41 -8.39 -17.12
N VAL A 193 -11.92 -9.62 -17.06
CA VAL A 193 -10.90 -10.18 -17.96
C VAL A 193 -11.59 -10.97 -19.06
N ILE A 194 -11.26 -10.68 -20.30
CA ILE A 194 -11.92 -11.17 -21.50
C ILE A 194 -10.89 -11.85 -22.39
N GLU A 195 -11.14 -13.08 -22.78
CA GLU A 195 -10.33 -13.78 -23.77
C GLU A 195 -10.70 -13.33 -25.19
N ALA A 196 -9.72 -13.28 -26.08
CA ALA A 196 -9.99 -12.89 -27.47
C ALA A 196 -11.05 -13.79 -28.11
N GLY A 197 -12.04 -13.19 -28.74
CA GLY A 197 -13.18 -13.88 -29.37
C GLY A 197 -14.38 -14.08 -28.46
N GLN A 198 -14.31 -13.74 -27.18
CA GLN A 198 -15.50 -13.67 -26.33
C GLN A 198 -16.37 -12.46 -26.70
N VAL A 199 -17.69 -12.56 -26.44
CA VAL A 199 -18.70 -11.57 -26.84
C VAL A 199 -18.40 -10.15 -26.32
N LEU A 200 -17.83 -10.05 -25.11
CA LEU A 200 -17.49 -8.77 -24.47
C LEU A 200 -16.20 -8.14 -25.02
N GLY A 201 -15.40 -8.89 -25.81
CA GLY A 201 -14.14 -8.38 -26.37
C GLY A 201 -14.41 -7.38 -27.49
N GLU A 202 -13.67 -6.28 -27.48
CA GLU A 202 -13.85 -5.20 -28.45
C GLU A 202 -12.57 -4.86 -29.22
N VAL A 203 -11.41 -5.01 -28.59
CA VAL A 203 -10.14 -4.54 -29.14
C VAL A 203 -9.04 -5.60 -29.17
N ALA A 204 -9.18 -6.70 -28.44
CA ALA A 204 -8.18 -7.76 -28.42
C ALA A 204 -8.19 -8.56 -29.73
N ALA A 205 -7.02 -8.78 -30.31
CA ALA A 205 -6.80 -9.68 -31.43
C ALA A 205 -6.59 -11.14 -30.93
N PRO A 206 -6.70 -12.15 -31.80
CA PRO A 206 -6.41 -13.53 -31.42
C PRO A 206 -5.06 -13.66 -30.69
N GLY A 207 -5.06 -14.32 -29.54
CA GLY A 207 -3.89 -14.47 -28.69
C GLY A 207 -3.63 -13.35 -27.68
N GLU A 208 -4.44 -12.30 -27.69
CA GLU A 208 -4.40 -11.23 -26.72
C GLU A 208 -5.46 -11.43 -25.63
N VAL A 209 -5.27 -10.79 -24.47
CA VAL A 209 -6.25 -10.69 -23.37
C VAL A 209 -6.73 -9.25 -23.31
N GLU A 210 -8.03 -9.04 -23.13
CA GLU A 210 -8.60 -7.73 -22.91
C GLU A 210 -9.12 -7.61 -21.48
N PHE A 211 -9.05 -6.43 -20.88
CA PHE A 211 -9.81 -6.16 -19.67
C PHE A 211 -10.69 -4.92 -19.81
N ARG A 212 -11.83 -4.97 -19.14
CA ARG A 212 -12.86 -3.93 -19.18
C ARG A 212 -13.55 -3.76 -17.83
N PHE A 213 -14.25 -2.65 -17.67
CA PHE A 213 -15.06 -2.36 -16.48
C PHE A 213 -14.26 -2.28 -15.18
N MET A 214 -12.97 -1.88 -15.27
CA MET A 214 -12.20 -1.61 -14.05
C MET A 214 -12.88 -0.50 -13.26
N ALA A 215 -13.18 -0.80 -11.99
CA ALA A 215 -13.78 0.14 -11.07
C ALA A 215 -13.21 -0.06 -9.67
N VAL A 216 -13.03 1.05 -8.96
CA VAL A 216 -12.62 1.07 -7.55
C VAL A 216 -13.64 1.90 -6.79
N ALA A 217 -14.14 1.38 -5.67
CA ALA A 217 -15.09 2.08 -4.82
C ALA A 217 -14.55 3.48 -4.44
N PRO A 218 -15.37 4.55 -4.51
CA PRO A 218 -14.89 5.93 -4.32
C PRO A 218 -14.15 6.14 -2.99
N HIS A 219 -14.59 5.52 -1.90
CA HIS A 219 -13.95 5.60 -0.59
C HIS A 219 -12.57 4.90 -0.53
N ALA A 220 -12.27 4.04 -1.52
CA ALA A 220 -11.04 3.26 -1.59
C ALA A 220 -10.05 3.77 -2.67
N TRP A 221 -10.30 4.92 -3.28
CA TRP A 221 -9.40 5.50 -4.27
C TRP A 221 -8.03 5.86 -3.70
N ARG A 222 -7.00 5.80 -4.55
CA ARG A 222 -5.60 6.13 -4.22
C ARG A 222 -4.96 5.21 -3.18
N GLN A 223 -5.52 4.03 -2.97
CA GLN A 223 -5.04 3.01 -2.02
C GLN A 223 -4.42 1.78 -2.70
N GLY A 224 -4.05 1.87 -3.98
CA GLY A 224 -3.35 0.81 -4.72
C GLY A 224 -4.24 -0.29 -5.29
N ILE A 225 -5.58 -0.21 -5.13
CA ILE A 225 -6.52 -1.28 -5.53
C ILE A 225 -6.53 -1.49 -7.05
N ALA A 226 -6.61 -0.40 -7.84
CA ALA A 226 -6.55 -0.50 -9.29
C ALA A 226 -5.25 -1.15 -9.78
N LYS A 227 -4.11 -0.85 -9.12
CA LYS A 227 -2.84 -1.50 -9.42
C LYS A 227 -2.88 -3.00 -9.13
N ALA A 228 -3.42 -3.41 -7.99
CA ALA A 228 -3.53 -4.82 -7.63
C ALA A 228 -4.44 -5.61 -8.60
N LEU A 229 -5.55 -5.02 -9.04
CA LEU A 229 -6.40 -5.60 -10.09
C LEU A 229 -5.64 -5.74 -11.40
N LEU A 230 -4.94 -4.70 -11.84
CA LEU A 230 -4.14 -4.72 -13.06
C LEU A 230 -3.02 -5.78 -12.99
N ASP A 231 -2.31 -5.88 -11.85
CA ASP A 231 -1.29 -6.91 -11.63
C ASP A 231 -1.89 -8.32 -11.73
N ALA A 232 -3.12 -8.54 -11.24
CA ALA A 232 -3.83 -9.81 -11.34
C ALA A 232 -4.20 -10.16 -12.80
N VAL A 233 -4.62 -9.16 -13.59
CA VAL A 233 -4.86 -9.36 -15.04
C VAL A 233 -3.59 -9.74 -15.76
N ILE A 234 -2.49 -9.03 -15.52
CA ILE A 234 -1.19 -9.29 -16.15
C ILE A 234 -0.70 -10.70 -15.78
N ALA A 235 -0.81 -11.08 -14.50
CA ALA A 235 -0.45 -12.43 -14.04
C ALA A 235 -1.30 -13.52 -14.73
N ARG A 236 -2.61 -13.29 -14.89
CA ARG A 236 -3.52 -14.23 -15.56
C ARG A 236 -3.25 -14.32 -17.06
N ALA A 237 -2.89 -13.22 -17.70
CA ALA A 237 -2.52 -13.20 -19.11
C ALA A 237 -1.24 -14.01 -19.38
N GLY A 238 -0.34 -14.11 -18.41
CA GLY A 238 0.96 -14.78 -18.57
C GLY A 238 1.80 -14.08 -19.63
N ASN A 239 2.24 -14.84 -20.63
CA ASN A 239 3.05 -14.31 -21.74
C ASN A 239 2.21 -13.73 -22.90
N ARG A 240 0.92 -13.48 -22.71
CA ARG A 240 0.06 -12.91 -23.75
C ARG A 240 0.00 -11.40 -23.61
N PRO A 241 -0.06 -10.66 -24.74
CA PRO A 241 -0.30 -9.23 -24.68
C PRO A 241 -1.65 -8.91 -24.04
N VAL A 242 -1.69 -7.80 -23.29
CA VAL A 242 -2.90 -7.32 -22.60
C VAL A 242 -3.38 -6.03 -23.23
N MET A 243 -4.66 -5.97 -23.56
CA MET A 243 -5.33 -4.82 -24.16
C MET A 243 -6.33 -4.17 -23.20
N CYS A 244 -6.47 -2.87 -23.29
CA CYS A 244 -7.57 -2.14 -22.66
C CYS A 244 -7.90 -0.87 -23.46
N CYS A 245 -9.07 -0.32 -23.14
CA CYS A 245 -9.42 1.02 -23.55
C CYS A 245 -9.67 1.92 -22.34
N VAL A 246 -9.25 3.17 -22.45
CA VAL A 246 -9.50 4.21 -21.43
C VAL A 246 -10.22 5.38 -22.10
N ILE A 247 -11.20 5.95 -21.40
CA ILE A 247 -11.88 7.15 -21.88
C ILE A 247 -10.90 8.32 -21.99
N ASP A 248 -10.97 9.06 -23.09
CA ASP A 248 -10.12 10.23 -23.32
C ASP A 248 -10.31 11.25 -22.18
N GLY A 249 -9.20 11.77 -21.65
CA GLY A 249 -9.21 12.66 -20.47
C GLY A 249 -9.20 11.96 -19.10
N ASN A 250 -9.21 10.62 -19.04
CA ASN A 250 -8.98 9.91 -17.78
C ASN A 250 -7.48 9.76 -17.50
N ASP A 251 -6.85 10.86 -17.09
CA ASP A 251 -5.41 10.90 -16.82
C ASP A 251 -4.95 9.94 -15.71
N PRO A 252 -5.69 9.75 -14.58
CA PRO A 252 -5.29 8.81 -13.54
C PRO A 252 -5.20 7.35 -14.03
N ALA A 253 -6.16 6.88 -14.84
CA ALA A 253 -6.13 5.53 -15.38
C ALA A 253 -5.04 5.39 -16.44
N THR A 254 -4.90 6.40 -17.32
CA THR A 254 -3.84 6.45 -18.33
C THR A 254 -2.46 6.36 -17.68
N ALA A 255 -2.19 7.15 -16.63
CA ALA A 255 -0.93 7.13 -15.90
C ALA A 255 -0.65 5.76 -15.26
N LEU A 256 -1.69 5.11 -14.69
CA LEU A 256 -1.57 3.75 -14.14
C LEU A 256 -1.13 2.76 -15.21
N TYR A 257 -1.80 2.74 -16.36
CA TYR A 257 -1.50 1.79 -17.44
C TYR A 257 -0.12 2.04 -18.05
N LEU A 258 0.25 3.29 -18.32
CA LEU A 258 1.60 3.63 -18.80
C LEU A 258 2.69 3.19 -17.81
N SER A 259 2.48 3.40 -16.51
CA SER A 259 3.42 2.96 -15.46
C SER A 259 3.58 1.44 -15.37
N ALA A 260 2.58 0.68 -15.84
CA ALA A 260 2.58 -0.77 -15.93
C ALA A 260 3.11 -1.31 -17.28
N GLY A 261 3.68 -0.44 -18.12
CA GLY A 261 4.29 -0.82 -19.40
C GLY A 261 3.30 -0.94 -20.55
N PHE A 262 2.12 -0.35 -20.45
CA PHE A 262 1.21 -0.22 -21.60
C PHE A 262 1.66 0.91 -22.52
N GLU A 263 1.45 0.72 -23.81
CA GLU A 263 1.74 1.68 -24.88
C GLU A 263 0.46 1.99 -25.67
N ARG A 264 0.37 3.18 -26.24
CA ARG A 264 -0.77 3.58 -27.10
C ARG A 264 -0.81 2.77 -28.40
N VAL A 265 -2.03 2.36 -28.79
CA VAL A 265 -2.32 1.65 -30.05
C VAL A 265 -3.45 2.41 -30.75
N SER A 266 -3.12 3.55 -31.35
CA SER A 266 -4.11 4.52 -31.87
C SER A 266 -5.00 3.95 -32.99
N GLU A 267 -4.51 2.96 -33.73
CA GLU A 267 -5.29 2.26 -34.76
C GLU A 267 -6.44 1.41 -34.20
N ARG A 268 -6.48 1.21 -32.89
CA ARG A 268 -7.55 0.49 -32.18
C ARG A 268 -8.42 1.42 -31.32
N ASP A 269 -8.25 2.74 -31.45
CA ASP A 269 -9.13 3.71 -30.78
C ASP A 269 -10.58 3.54 -31.27
N ARG A 270 -11.54 3.85 -30.40
CA ARG A 270 -12.97 3.68 -30.67
C ARG A 270 -13.76 4.90 -30.23
N GLU A 271 -14.88 5.10 -30.88
CA GLU A 271 -15.88 6.09 -30.52
C GLU A 271 -17.24 5.39 -30.43
N PRO A 272 -17.56 4.71 -29.31
CA PRO A 272 -18.79 3.93 -29.17
C PRO A 272 -20.06 4.79 -29.19
N ALA A 273 -19.95 6.10 -28.92
CA ALA A 273 -21.01 7.07 -29.03
C ALA A 273 -20.40 8.45 -29.35
N PRO A 274 -21.16 9.36 -30.02
CA PRO A 274 -20.66 10.69 -30.36
C PRO A 274 -20.03 11.41 -29.15
N GLY A 275 -18.75 11.80 -29.29
CA GLY A 275 -17.99 12.50 -28.25
C GLY A 275 -17.42 11.62 -27.13
N ILE A 276 -17.63 10.31 -27.15
CA ILE A 276 -17.02 9.38 -26.21
C ILE A 276 -15.87 8.66 -26.90
N VAL A 277 -14.68 9.19 -26.77
CA VAL A 277 -13.47 8.59 -27.35
C VAL A 277 -12.81 7.65 -26.36
N LEU A 278 -12.58 6.41 -26.78
CA LEU A 278 -11.85 5.39 -26.05
C LEU A 278 -10.46 5.22 -26.67
N ARG A 279 -9.44 5.44 -25.88
CA ARG A 279 -8.03 5.31 -26.27
C ARG A 279 -7.54 3.91 -25.97
N ALA A 280 -7.13 3.17 -26.99
CA ALA A 280 -6.62 1.82 -26.84
C ALA A 280 -5.16 1.82 -26.36
N LEU A 281 -4.87 0.94 -25.39
CA LEU A 281 -3.52 0.69 -24.90
C LEU A 281 -3.23 -0.81 -24.90
N ARG A 282 -1.97 -1.15 -25.11
CA ARG A 282 -1.47 -2.52 -25.16
C ARG A 282 -0.20 -2.66 -24.32
N ARG A 283 -0.16 -3.65 -23.45
CA ARG A 283 1.07 -4.15 -22.85
C ARG A 283 1.54 -5.36 -23.64
N ARG A 284 2.79 -5.32 -24.12
CA ARG A 284 3.41 -6.48 -24.76
C ARG A 284 3.79 -7.50 -23.69
N SER A 285 3.88 -8.77 -24.08
CA SER A 285 4.51 -9.77 -23.22
C SER A 285 5.99 -9.43 -23.04
N ASP A 286 6.49 -9.56 -21.85
CA ASP A 286 7.93 -9.64 -21.64
C ASP A 286 8.39 -10.99 -22.22
N LEU A 287 9.23 -10.96 -23.30
CA LEU A 287 9.87 -12.13 -23.87
C LEU A 287 10.98 -12.61 -22.97
#